data_137c60bdf184bef340a4c1cdb858e1e8
#
_entry.id   137c60bdf184bef340a4c1cdb858e1e8
#
_cell.length_a   1.000
_cell.length_b   1.000
_cell.length_c   1.000
_cell.angle_alpha   90.00
_cell.angle_beta   90.00
_cell.angle_gamma   90.00
#
_symmetry.space_group_name_H-M   'P 1'
#
loop_
_entity.id
_entity.type
_entity.pdbx_description
1 polymer ?
#
loop_
_entity_poly.entity_id
_entity_poly.type
_entity_poly.pdbx_seq_one_letter_code
_entity_poly.pdbx_strand_id
1 'polypeptide(L)'
;KDFRDVLARDDIDAVMISTPDHWHTIMSVMALRAGKDVQCEKPTLTIDEGKLLIKEVRKHNKVFQTSTEDRAVPVYHRMAELVRNGRIGKLKRIEVILPKQPNGPGDPTPQPVPESLDYDMWLGPAPEAPYTKDRVLFHFRWISDYSGGIIPDWGTHLFDTAQWGNDTERTGPVEI
;
A
#
# COMPACT_ATOMS: atom_id res chain seq x y z
N LYS A 1 -12.18 -16.20 -8.05
CA LYS A 1 -11.21 -16.43 -9.16
C LYS A 1 -9.81 -16.26 -8.60
N ASP A 2 -8.90 -17.14 -9.00
CA ASP A 2 -7.52 -17.13 -8.55
C ASP A 2 -6.67 -16.12 -9.35
N PHE A 3 -5.94 -15.24 -8.70
CA PHE A 3 -5.06 -14.28 -9.37
C PHE A 3 -3.92 -14.96 -10.13
N ARG A 4 -3.53 -16.19 -9.72
CA ARG A 4 -2.49 -16.97 -10.38
C ARG A 4 -2.86 -17.32 -11.83
N ASP A 5 -4.16 -17.48 -12.11
CA ASP A 5 -4.65 -17.69 -13.49
C ASP A 5 -4.40 -16.46 -14.37
N VAL A 6 -4.46 -15.25 -13.78
CA VAL A 6 -4.12 -14.00 -14.48
C VAL A 6 -2.63 -13.93 -14.76
N LEU A 7 -1.80 -14.29 -13.79
CA LEU A 7 -0.34 -14.26 -13.93
C LEU A 7 0.18 -15.28 -14.97
N ALA A 8 -0.52 -16.39 -15.15
CA ALA A 8 -0.17 -17.42 -16.13
C ALA A 8 -0.46 -17.05 -17.60
N ARG A 9 -1.13 -15.92 -17.85
CA ARG A 9 -1.52 -15.48 -19.20
C ARG A 9 -0.37 -14.76 -19.88
N ASP A 10 -0.07 -15.14 -21.13
CA ASP A 10 0.98 -14.49 -21.94
C ASP A 10 0.51 -13.18 -22.59
N ASP A 11 -0.81 -12.97 -22.69
CA ASP A 11 -1.41 -11.76 -23.29
C ASP A 11 -1.58 -10.60 -22.27
N ILE A 12 -1.04 -10.74 -21.06
CA ILE A 12 -1.04 -9.69 -20.03
C ILE A 12 0.40 -9.25 -19.78
N ASP A 13 0.71 -7.99 -20.02
CA ASP A 13 2.04 -7.40 -19.82
C ASP A 13 2.21 -6.79 -18.43
N ALA A 14 1.13 -6.25 -17.85
CA ALA A 14 1.14 -5.56 -16.57
C ALA A 14 -0.09 -5.90 -15.73
N VAL A 15 0.05 -5.79 -14.42
CA VAL A 15 -1.04 -6.02 -13.47
C VAL A 15 -1.16 -4.86 -12.48
N MET A 16 -2.40 -4.57 -12.07
CA MET A 16 -2.72 -3.67 -10.97
C MET A 16 -3.20 -4.48 -9.77
N ILE A 17 -2.60 -4.25 -8.61
CA ILE A 17 -2.89 -4.96 -7.35
C ILE A 17 -3.53 -3.99 -6.38
N SER A 18 -4.79 -4.24 -6.00
CA SER A 18 -5.59 -3.42 -5.08
C SER A 18 -6.25 -4.31 -4.02
N THR A 19 -5.47 -5.18 -3.43
CA THR A 19 -5.88 -6.11 -2.36
C THR A 19 -5.64 -5.48 -0.98
N PRO A 20 -5.96 -6.15 0.14
CA PRO A 20 -5.45 -5.76 1.45
C PRO A 20 -3.92 -5.86 1.52
N ASP A 21 -3.31 -5.09 2.43
CA ASP A 21 -1.86 -4.85 2.48
C ASP A 21 -1.02 -6.13 2.59
N HIS A 22 -1.49 -7.14 3.34
CA HIS A 22 -0.79 -8.41 3.53
C HIS A 22 -0.62 -9.24 2.24
N TRP A 23 -1.36 -8.89 1.19
CA TRP A 23 -1.23 -9.51 -0.13
C TRP A 23 -0.31 -8.74 -1.08
N HIS A 24 -0.06 -7.46 -0.84
CA HIS A 24 0.62 -6.57 -1.79
C HIS A 24 1.97 -7.13 -2.23
N THR A 25 2.83 -7.47 -1.28
CA THR A 25 4.19 -7.91 -1.59
C THR A 25 4.23 -9.26 -2.26
N ILE A 26 3.48 -10.24 -1.75
CA ILE A 26 3.52 -11.60 -2.32
C ILE A 26 2.98 -11.63 -3.74
N MET A 27 1.85 -10.94 -4.00
CA MET A 27 1.29 -10.86 -5.34
C MET A 27 2.21 -10.11 -6.30
N SER A 28 2.82 -9.01 -5.84
CA SER A 28 3.79 -8.25 -6.63
C SER A 28 5.01 -9.09 -7.01
N VAL A 29 5.59 -9.82 -6.05
CA VAL A 29 6.74 -10.71 -6.31
C VAL A 29 6.36 -11.81 -7.30
N MET A 30 5.20 -12.41 -7.15
CA MET A 30 4.72 -13.44 -8.09
C MET A 30 4.52 -12.87 -9.50
N ALA A 31 3.96 -11.68 -9.62
CA ALA A 31 3.76 -11.00 -10.90
C ALA A 31 5.11 -10.66 -11.58
N LEU A 32 6.06 -10.09 -10.83
CA LEU A 32 7.41 -9.79 -11.33
C LEU A 32 8.12 -11.05 -11.84
N ARG A 33 8.02 -12.17 -11.11
CA ARG A 33 8.58 -13.47 -11.49
C ARG A 33 7.90 -14.07 -12.71
N ALA A 34 6.60 -13.80 -12.90
CA ALA A 34 5.85 -14.15 -14.09
C ALA A 34 6.11 -13.20 -15.28
N GLY A 35 7.06 -12.27 -15.15
CA GLY A 35 7.45 -11.36 -16.23
C GLY A 35 6.49 -10.18 -16.45
N LYS A 36 5.64 -9.85 -15.48
CA LYS A 36 4.68 -8.74 -15.56
C LYS A 36 5.24 -7.48 -14.93
N ASP A 37 4.91 -6.32 -15.47
CA ASP A 37 5.04 -5.05 -14.79
C ASP A 37 3.94 -4.91 -13.74
N VAL A 38 4.19 -4.13 -12.68
CA VAL A 38 3.29 -4.07 -11.52
C VAL A 38 3.00 -2.64 -11.10
N GLN A 39 1.74 -2.30 -10.97
CA GLN A 39 1.27 -1.22 -10.12
C GLN A 39 0.61 -1.85 -8.89
N CYS A 40 1.03 -1.44 -7.70
CA CYS A 40 0.49 -2.00 -6.46
C CYS A 40 0.06 -0.89 -5.51
N GLU A 41 -1.09 -1.09 -4.86
CA GLU A 41 -1.50 -0.23 -3.76
C GLU A 41 -0.45 -0.23 -2.64
N LYS A 42 -0.42 0.86 -1.92
CA LYS A 42 0.40 1.07 -0.72
C LYS A 42 -0.32 0.47 0.52
N PRO A 43 0.40 0.18 1.57
CA PRO A 43 1.84 0.01 1.73
C PRO A 43 2.29 -1.44 1.49
N THR A 44 3.57 -1.74 1.70
CA THR A 44 3.98 -3.11 2.09
C THR A 44 3.64 -3.32 3.56
N LEU A 45 3.30 -4.54 3.98
CA LEU A 45 2.92 -4.81 5.37
C LEU A 45 4.09 -4.57 6.33
N THR A 46 5.30 -4.88 5.90
CA THR A 46 6.53 -4.69 6.69
C THR A 46 7.63 -4.01 5.88
N ILE A 47 8.61 -3.44 6.60
CA ILE A 47 9.82 -2.85 5.98
C ILE A 47 10.64 -3.91 5.23
N ASP A 48 10.72 -5.12 5.75
CA ASP A 48 11.50 -6.20 5.13
C ASP A 48 10.85 -6.70 3.83
N GLU A 49 9.52 -6.70 3.75
CA GLU A 49 8.80 -6.91 2.50
C GLU A 49 9.15 -5.86 1.45
N GLY A 50 9.21 -4.58 1.83
CA GLY A 50 9.63 -3.51 0.94
C GLY A 50 11.06 -3.72 0.41
N LYS A 51 11.99 -4.15 1.28
CA LYS A 51 13.36 -4.49 0.87
C LYS A 51 13.41 -5.69 -0.08
N LEU A 52 12.58 -6.71 0.17
CA LEU A 52 12.46 -7.87 -0.72
C LEU A 52 11.94 -7.44 -2.09
N LEU A 53 10.89 -6.64 -2.11
CA LEU A 53 10.27 -6.16 -3.34
C LEU A 53 11.27 -5.37 -4.21
N ILE A 54 12.07 -4.48 -3.61
CA ILE A 54 13.14 -3.76 -4.31
C ILE A 54 14.13 -4.74 -4.98
N LYS A 55 14.51 -5.81 -4.31
CA LYS A 55 15.40 -6.83 -4.86
C LYS A 55 14.78 -7.57 -6.05
N GLU A 56 13.52 -7.97 -5.93
CA GLU A 56 12.81 -8.69 -6.99
C GLU A 56 12.57 -7.79 -8.22
N VAL A 57 12.20 -6.53 -8.04
CA VAL A 57 12.07 -5.55 -9.13
C VAL A 57 13.36 -5.43 -9.92
N ARG A 58 14.47 -5.22 -9.23
CA ARG A 58 15.80 -5.09 -9.88
C ARG A 58 16.25 -6.39 -10.56
N LYS A 59 16.02 -7.54 -9.92
CA LYS A 59 16.39 -8.85 -10.43
C LYS A 59 15.67 -9.18 -11.74
N HIS A 60 14.38 -8.85 -11.82
CA HIS A 60 13.56 -9.18 -12.98
C HIS A 60 13.51 -8.05 -14.03
N ASN A 61 14.17 -6.92 -13.76
CA ASN A 61 14.22 -5.75 -14.65
C ASN A 61 12.82 -5.33 -15.14
N LYS A 62 11.86 -5.23 -14.22
CA LYS A 62 10.48 -4.88 -14.47
C LYS A 62 10.15 -3.50 -13.91
N VAL A 63 9.10 -2.89 -14.44
CA VAL A 63 8.56 -1.65 -13.88
C VAL A 63 7.69 -1.99 -12.68
N PHE A 64 7.92 -1.25 -11.59
CA PHE A 64 7.07 -1.31 -10.40
C PHE A 64 6.71 0.10 -9.96
N GLN A 65 5.45 0.34 -9.71
CA GLN A 65 4.95 1.61 -9.20
C GLN A 65 4.08 1.37 -7.95
N THR A 66 4.42 2.04 -6.86
CA THR A 66 3.54 2.16 -5.70
C THR A 66 2.48 3.22 -5.95
N SER A 67 1.23 2.96 -5.58
CA SER A 67 0.12 3.91 -5.72
C SER A 67 0.20 5.02 -4.67
N THR A 68 1.09 5.98 -4.91
CA THR A 68 1.10 7.30 -4.24
C THR A 68 0.40 8.30 -5.17
N GLU A 69 -0.87 8.07 -5.41
CA GLU A 69 -1.66 8.73 -6.46
C GLU A 69 -1.83 10.24 -6.27
N ASP A 70 -1.65 10.77 -5.07
CA ASP A 70 -1.64 12.21 -4.80
C ASP A 70 -0.65 12.95 -5.71
N ARG A 71 0.44 12.31 -6.10
CA ARG A 71 1.42 12.87 -7.04
C ARG A 71 0.85 13.12 -8.43
N ALA A 72 -0.19 12.39 -8.84
CA ALA A 72 -0.88 12.56 -10.12
C ALA A 72 -2.01 13.60 -10.05
N VAL A 73 -2.41 14.02 -8.85
CA VAL A 73 -3.48 15.02 -8.66
C VAL A 73 -2.90 16.43 -8.88
N PRO A 74 -3.44 17.21 -9.83
CA PRO A 74 -2.84 18.51 -10.21
C PRO A 74 -2.63 19.49 -9.06
N VAL A 75 -3.52 19.52 -8.06
CA VAL A 75 -3.39 20.44 -6.92
C VAL A 75 -2.20 20.09 -6.03
N TYR A 76 -1.93 18.82 -5.77
CA TYR A 76 -0.76 18.40 -5.00
C TYR A 76 0.53 18.61 -5.77
N HIS A 77 0.52 18.31 -7.07
CA HIS A 77 1.66 18.60 -7.94
C HIS A 77 2.00 20.09 -7.91
N ARG A 78 1.00 20.94 -8.10
CA ARG A 78 1.20 22.39 -8.07
C ARG A 78 1.68 22.91 -6.71
N MET A 79 1.17 22.34 -5.63
CA MET A 79 1.61 22.68 -4.27
C MET A 79 3.08 22.33 -4.07
N ALA A 80 3.50 21.11 -4.40
CA ALA A 80 4.88 20.68 -4.29
C ALA A 80 5.81 21.55 -5.15
N GLU A 81 5.42 21.88 -6.38
CA GLU A 81 6.15 22.79 -7.27
C GLU A 81 6.37 24.17 -6.66
N LEU A 82 5.32 24.77 -6.10
CA LEU A 82 5.41 26.09 -5.49
C LEU A 82 6.33 26.10 -4.27
N VAL A 83 6.23 25.08 -3.42
CA VAL A 83 7.08 24.95 -2.22
C VAL A 83 8.55 24.75 -2.61
N ARG A 84 8.84 23.81 -3.49
CA ARG A 84 10.21 23.47 -3.95
C ARG A 84 10.88 24.65 -4.68
N ASN A 85 10.11 25.48 -5.37
CA ASN A 85 10.61 26.69 -6.04
C ASN A 85 10.63 27.93 -5.14
N GLY A 86 10.48 27.78 -3.84
CA GLY A 86 10.61 28.85 -2.86
C GLY A 86 9.51 29.92 -2.91
N ARG A 87 8.35 29.64 -3.53
CA ARG A 87 7.27 30.63 -3.68
C ARG A 87 6.60 31.01 -2.36
N ILE A 88 6.77 30.19 -1.33
CA ILE A 88 6.30 30.46 0.05
C ILE A 88 7.44 30.91 0.97
N GLY A 89 8.64 31.15 0.42
CA GLY A 89 9.84 31.45 1.18
C GLY A 89 10.49 30.18 1.78
N LYS A 90 11.38 30.38 2.75
CA LYS A 90 12.08 29.26 3.40
C LYS A 90 11.13 28.43 4.24
N LEU A 91 11.00 27.14 3.91
CA LEU A 91 10.25 26.18 4.71
C LEU A 91 10.87 26.02 6.09
N LYS A 92 10.08 26.16 7.14
CA LYS A 92 10.53 26.05 8.54
C LYS A 92 9.91 24.86 9.28
N ARG A 93 8.69 24.49 8.91
CA ARG A 93 7.94 23.41 9.53
C ARG A 93 6.93 22.85 8.53
N ILE A 94 6.76 21.55 8.57
CA ILE A 94 5.66 20.84 7.90
C ILE A 94 4.83 20.19 8.99
N GLU A 95 3.54 20.28 8.88
CA GLU A 95 2.60 19.60 9.77
C GLU A 95 1.70 18.70 8.92
N VAL A 96 1.73 17.42 9.21
CA VAL A 96 0.90 16.42 8.53
C VAL A 96 -0.23 16.01 9.46
N ILE A 97 -1.46 16.26 9.04
CA ILE A 97 -2.66 15.97 9.81
C ILE A 97 -3.40 14.83 9.13
N LEU A 98 -3.45 13.68 9.78
CA LEU A 98 -4.18 12.52 9.27
C LEU A 98 -5.69 12.67 9.52
N PRO A 99 -6.54 12.21 8.59
CA PRO A 99 -7.99 12.26 8.79
C PRO A 99 -8.41 11.37 9.95
N LYS A 100 -9.44 11.79 10.68
CA LYS A 100 -10.07 10.92 11.67
C LYS A 100 -10.76 9.76 10.95
N GLN A 101 -10.47 8.56 11.38
CA GLN A 101 -11.07 7.33 10.88
C GLN A 101 -11.73 6.57 12.04
N PRO A 102 -12.78 5.77 11.79
CA PRO A 102 -13.17 4.74 12.73
C PRO A 102 -11.96 3.87 13.02
N ASN A 103 -11.61 3.68 14.27
CA ASN A 103 -10.45 2.90 14.67
C ASN A 103 -10.89 1.65 15.47
N GLY A 104 -10.04 0.63 15.40
CA GLY A 104 -10.24 -0.65 16.04
C GLY A 104 -10.71 -1.75 15.07
N PRO A 105 -10.56 -3.01 15.49
CA PRO A 105 -10.77 -4.19 14.64
C PRO A 105 -12.25 -4.49 14.33
N GLY A 106 -13.18 -3.67 14.82
CA GLY A 106 -14.61 -3.89 14.67
C GLY A 106 -15.18 -4.94 15.62
N ASP A 107 -16.35 -5.51 15.26
CA ASP A 107 -16.99 -6.59 16.04
C ASP A 107 -16.18 -7.89 15.92
N PRO A 108 -15.64 -8.43 17.04
CA PRO A 108 -14.86 -9.66 17.03
C PRO A 108 -15.69 -10.94 16.98
N THR A 109 -17.03 -10.85 16.94
CA THR A 109 -17.93 -12.00 17.02
C THR A 109 -17.77 -12.89 15.77
N PRO A 110 -17.34 -14.16 15.92
CA PRO A 110 -17.24 -15.09 14.80
C PRO A 110 -18.59 -15.33 14.13
N GLN A 111 -18.58 -15.40 12.81
CA GLN A 111 -19.76 -15.66 11.98
C GLN A 111 -19.44 -16.70 10.93
N PRO A 112 -20.47 -17.36 10.35
CA PRO A 112 -20.25 -18.22 9.18
C PRO A 112 -19.66 -17.42 8.03
N VAL A 113 -18.71 -18.02 7.32
CA VAL A 113 -18.17 -17.43 6.10
C VAL A 113 -19.27 -17.35 5.05
N PRO A 114 -19.51 -16.18 4.42
CA PRO A 114 -20.46 -16.08 3.31
C PRO A 114 -20.07 -16.99 2.14
N GLU A 115 -21.03 -17.64 1.49
CA GLU A 115 -20.77 -18.52 0.34
C GLU A 115 -20.06 -17.82 -0.83
N SER A 116 -20.22 -16.49 -0.95
CA SER A 116 -19.58 -15.67 -1.99
C SER A 116 -18.13 -15.30 -1.68
N LEU A 117 -17.61 -15.62 -0.48
CA LEU A 117 -16.26 -15.26 -0.04
C LEU A 117 -15.38 -16.50 0.08
N ASP A 118 -14.32 -16.55 -0.69
CA ASP A 118 -13.22 -17.47 -0.46
C ASP A 118 -12.34 -16.90 0.66
N TYR A 119 -12.66 -17.30 1.90
CA TYR A 119 -12.02 -16.74 3.07
C TYR A 119 -10.57 -17.23 3.25
N ASP A 120 -10.27 -18.45 2.83
CA ASP A 120 -8.91 -18.98 2.85
C ASP A 120 -8.01 -18.18 1.88
N MET A 121 -8.52 -17.88 0.69
CA MET A 121 -7.82 -17.00 -0.26
C MET A 121 -7.71 -15.58 0.28
N TRP A 122 -8.71 -15.07 1.00
CA TRP A 122 -8.64 -13.74 1.60
C TRP A 122 -7.56 -13.67 2.69
N LEU A 123 -7.50 -14.67 3.58
CA LEU A 123 -6.46 -14.77 4.61
C LEU A 123 -5.07 -14.91 3.98
N GLY A 124 -4.93 -15.77 2.99
CA GLY A 124 -3.69 -15.97 2.26
C GLY A 124 -2.49 -16.23 3.17
N PRO A 125 -1.47 -15.32 3.17
CA PRO A 125 -0.26 -15.48 3.98
C PRO A 125 -0.45 -15.13 5.46
N ALA A 126 -1.58 -14.54 5.84
CA ALA A 126 -1.84 -14.14 7.22
C ALA A 126 -2.18 -15.35 8.10
N PRO A 127 -2.00 -15.27 9.43
CA PRO A 127 -2.39 -16.31 10.35
C PRO A 127 -3.87 -16.70 10.22
N GLU A 128 -4.16 -17.98 10.37
CA GLU A 128 -5.54 -18.49 10.42
C GLU A 128 -6.33 -17.83 11.56
N ALA A 129 -7.52 -17.35 11.25
CA ALA A 129 -8.38 -16.68 12.22
C ALA A 129 -9.86 -16.88 11.86
N PRO A 130 -10.77 -16.95 12.86
CA PRO A 130 -12.20 -17.01 12.59
C PRO A 130 -12.70 -15.83 11.76
N TYR A 131 -13.64 -16.11 10.85
CA TYR A 131 -14.28 -15.05 10.09
C TYR A 131 -15.11 -14.14 11.01
N THR A 132 -14.93 -12.84 10.88
CA THR A 132 -15.84 -11.81 11.37
C THR A 132 -16.14 -10.85 10.25
N LYS A 133 -17.34 -10.29 10.19
CA LYS A 133 -17.76 -9.38 9.11
C LYS A 133 -16.80 -8.19 8.98
N ASP A 134 -16.43 -7.61 10.10
CA ASP A 134 -15.61 -6.40 10.10
C ASP A 134 -14.15 -6.69 9.72
N ARG A 135 -13.65 -7.90 9.99
CA ARG A 135 -12.28 -8.30 9.64
C ARG A 135 -11.95 -8.13 8.16
N VAL A 136 -12.87 -8.51 7.28
CA VAL A 136 -12.64 -8.53 5.82
C VAL A 136 -13.06 -7.25 5.11
N LEU A 137 -13.76 -6.34 5.80
CA LEU A 137 -14.18 -5.05 5.26
C LEU A 137 -13.16 -3.96 5.60
N PHE A 138 -13.63 -2.79 5.99
CA PHE A 138 -12.80 -1.63 6.26
C PHE A 138 -11.85 -1.84 7.45
N HIS A 139 -12.28 -2.58 8.48
CA HIS A 139 -11.58 -2.71 9.76
C HIS A 139 -10.33 -3.60 9.73
N PHE A 140 -10.07 -4.33 8.64
CA PHE A 140 -8.79 -5.07 8.48
C PHE A 140 -7.58 -4.16 8.71
N ARG A 141 -7.71 -2.87 8.44
CA ARG A 141 -6.67 -1.86 8.61
C ARG A 141 -6.14 -1.77 10.04
N TRP A 142 -6.96 -2.15 11.02
CA TRP A 142 -6.63 -2.09 12.45
C TRP A 142 -6.16 -3.43 13.02
N ILE A 143 -5.97 -4.43 12.19
CA ILE A 143 -5.50 -5.76 12.57
C ILE A 143 -4.08 -5.92 12.01
N SER A 144 -3.10 -6.05 12.90
CA SER A 144 -1.67 -6.05 12.56
C SER A 144 -1.25 -7.16 11.61
N ASP A 145 -2.00 -8.26 11.55
CA ASP A 145 -1.75 -9.36 10.61
C ASP A 145 -2.07 -8.97 9.15
N TYR A 146 -2.82 -7.90 8.93
CA TYR A 146 -3.31 -7.50 7.62
C TYR A 146 -2.88 -6.09 7.21
N SER A 147 -2.64 -5.19 8.15
CA SER A 147 -2.28 -3.79 7.89
C SER A 147 -1.66 -3.13 9.12
N GLY A 148 -1.12 -1.93 8.96
CA GLY A 148 -0.47 -1.15 10.01
C GLY A 148 -1.28 0.03 10.56
N GLY A 149 -2.59 0.11 10.29
CA GLY A 149 -3.46 1.19 10.75
C GLY A 149 -3.33 2.48 9.93
N ILE A 150 -3.68 3.62 10.55
CA ILE A 150 -3.80 4.92 9.87
C ILE A 150 -2.47 5.44 9.33
N ILE A 151 -1.34 5.12 9.99
CA ILE A 151 -0.03 5.64 9.60
C ILE A 151 0.42 5.12 8.24
N PRO A 152 0.48 3.81 7.97
CA PRO A 152 0.80 3.32 6.65
C PRO A 152 -0.37 3.45 5.65
N ASP A 153 -1.61 3.59 6.09
CA ASP A 153 -2.75 3.81 5.21
C ASP A 153 -2.77 5.25 4.67
N TRP A 154 -3.37 6.19 5.37
CA TRP A 154 -3.42 7.60 4.97
C TRP A 154 -2.08 8.32 5.10
N GLY A 155 -1.28 7.92 6.09
CA GLY A 155 0.02 8.53 6.31
C GLY A 155 0.94 8.37 5.11
N THR A 156 0.92 7.26 4.39
CA THR A 156 1.75 7.06 3.19
C THR A 156 1.53 8.17 2.16
N HIS A 157 0.29 8.55 1.86
CA HIS A 157 -0.01 9.63 0.92
C HIS A 157 0.49 10.98 1.42
N LEU A 158 0.15 11.32 2.67
CA LEU A 158 0.42 12.65 3.21
C LEU A 158 1.89 12.84 3.57
N PHE A 159 2.57 11.80 4.06
CA PHE A 159 4.03 11.86 4.27
C PHE A 159 4.79 11.90 2.96
N ASP A 160 4.36 11.17 1.94
CA ASP A 160 4.93 11.23 0.61
C ASP A 160 4.82 12.65 0.03
N THR A 161 3.65 13.26 0.14
CA THR A 161 3.42 14.66 -0.28
C THR A 161 4.31 15.65 0.48
N ALA A 162 4.47 15.46 1.79
CA ALA A 162 5.34 16.29 2.62
C ALA A 162 6.81 16.16 2.22
N GLN A 163 7.29 14.93 2.03
CA GLN A 163 8.65 14.63 1.56
C GLN A 163 8.89 15.20 0.16
N TRP A 164 7.91 15.08 -0.73
CA TRP A 164 7.99 15.65 -2.08
C TRP A 164 8.11 17.16 -2.06
N GLY A 165 7.24 17.85 -1.30
CA GLY A 165 7.29 19.31 -1.14
C GLY A 165 8.61 19.79 -0.51
N ASN A 166 9.19 19.03 0.41
CA ASN A 166 10.45 19.33 1.08
C ASN A 166 11.70 18.97 0.27
N ASP A 167 11.57 18.36 -0.90
CA ASP A 167 12.69 17.85 -1.73
C ASP A 167 13.55 16.78 -1.00
N THR A 168 12.93 15.96 -0.18
CA THR A 168 13.59 14.94 0.66
C THR A 168 13.10 13.51 0.41
N GLU A 169 12.43 13.26 -0.69
CA GLU A 169 11.80 11.97 -1.03
C GLU A 169 12.77 10.79 -1.15
N ARG A 170 14.08 11.04 -1.21
CA ARG A 170 15.13 10.00 -1.23
C ARG A 170 15.86 9.85 0.08
N THR A 171 15.37 10.47 1.14
CA THR A 171 15.94 10.44 2.49
C THR A 171 14.84 10.03 3.48
N GLY A 172 15.19 10.00 4.76
CA GLY A 172 14.25 9.77 5.85
C GLY A 172 14.51 10.71 7.01
N PRO A 173 13.72 10.62 8.08
CA PRO A 173 13.97 11.36 9.31
C PRO A 173 15.36 11.06 9.85
N VAL A 174 16.02 12.07 10.38
CA VAL A 174 17.33 11.94 11.04
C VAL A 174 17.19 11.84 12.56
N GLU A 175 16.00 12.14 13.07
CA GLU A 175 15.61 12.04 14.48
C GLU A 175 14.10 11.74 14.54
N ILE A 176 13.67 10.89 15.50
CA ILE A 176 12.28 10.49 15.73
C ILE A 176 11.95 10.61 17.22
#